data_c0599449d68c1feb138c5786f47a5e95
#
_entry.id   c0599449d68c1feb138c5786f47a5e95
#
_cell.length_a   1.000
_cell.length_b   1.000
_cell.length_c   1.000
_cell.angle_alpha   90.00
_cell.angle_beta   90.00
_cell.angle_gamma   90.00
#
_symmetry.space_group_name_H-M   'P 1'
#
loop_
_entity.id
_entity.type
_entity.pdbx_description
1 polymer ?
#
loop_
_entity_poly.entity_id
_entity_poly.type
_entity_poly.pdbx_seq_one_letter_code
_entity_poly.pdbx_strand_id
1 'polypeptide(L)'
;LDFQTIYGSAKNGWMSTDWHKPTTDLTALMDTIIEHVPAPEMLDGTPQMLITSLDYSPYLGRIAVGRVHRGALKNGQNVTLAKKDGSKVRCKIKELHTFSGMGRMKVEEVKSGDICALIGIEGFEIGDTICDYENPEALDPIAIDEPTMSMVFTINDSPFFGKDGKFVTSRHIQDRLNKELEKNLALRVERGTDETS
;
A
#
# COMPACT_ATOMS: atom_id res chain seq x y z
N LEU A 1 -13.99 -21.22 16.80
CA LEU A 1 -13.32 -19.93 16.81
C LEU A 1 -13.46 -19.35 18.21
N ASP A 2 -12.35 -19.27 18.93
CA ASP A 2 -12.27 -18.66 20.23
C ASP A 2 -11.58 -17.31 20.08
N PHE A 3 -12.29 -16.23 20.41
CA PHE A 3 -11.77 -14.86 20.28
C PHE A 3 -12.39 -13.96 21.34
N GLN A 4 -11.63 -12.99 21.80
CA GLN A 4 -12.08 -12.02 22.78
C GLN A 4 -13.12 -11.05 22.18
N THR A 5 -14.22 -10.85 22.90
CA THR A 5 -15.31 -9.97 22.49
C THR A 5 -15.37 -8.75 23.39
N ILE A 6 -15.50 -7.56 22.80
CA ILE A 6 -15.71 -6.29 23.48
C ILE A 6 -16.94 -5.61 22.90
N TYR A 7 -17.70 -4.97 23.75
CA TYR A 7 -18.94 -4.29 23.42
C TYR A 7 -18.78 -2.79 23.56
N GLY A 8 -19.35 -2.01 22.65
CA GLY A 8 -19.26 -0.58 22.79
C GLY A 8 -19.91 0.25 21.70
N SER A 9 -19.74 1.55 21.79
CA SER A 9 -20.22 2.51 20.83
C SER A 9 -19.08 3.44 20.41
N ALA A 10 -18.57 3.26 19.20
CA ALA A 10 -17.55 4.15 18.65
C ALA A 10 -18.03 5.60 18.57
N LYS A 11 -19.31 5.81 18.21
CA LYS A 11 -19.93 7.14 18.18
C LYS A 11 -19.91 7.85 19.52
N ASN A 12 -20.12 7.10 20.60
CA ASN A 12 -20.19 7.65 21.97
C ASN A 12 -18.86 7.53 22.73
N GLY A 13 -17.83 6.94 22.10
CA GLY A 13 -16.47 6.89 22.64
C GLY A 13 -16.29 5.98 23.85
N TRP A 14 -17.04 4.87 23.96
CA TRP A 14 -16.90 3.94 25.05
C TRP A 14 -16.81 2.47 24.60
N MET A 15 -16.07 1.65 25.35
CA MET A 15 -15.94 0.21 25.19
C MET A 15 -15.94 -0.50 26.54
N SER A 16 -16.55 -1.70 26.61
CA SER A 16 -16.67 -2.50 27.84
C SER A 16 -16.54 -3.99 27.53
N THR A 17 -16.05 -4.75 28.47
CA THR A 17 -16.07 -6.23 28.44
C THR A 17 -17.44 -6.82 28.77
N ASP A 18 -18.35 -6.02 29.35
CA ASP A 18 -19.71 -6.41 29.69
C ASP A 18 -20.71 -5.47 29.00
N TRP A 19 -21.56 -6.01 28.12
CA TRP A 19 -22.50 -5.22 27.33
C TRP A 19 -23.60 -4.54 28.17
N HIS A 20 -23.85 -5.04 29.41
CA HIS A 20 -24.78 -4.44 30.37
C HIS A 20 -24.18 -3.25 31.12
N LYS A 21 -22.87 -3.06 31.06
CA LYS A 21 -22.16 -2.04 31.84
C LYS A 21 -21.37 -1.10 30.91
N PRO A 22 -22.03 -0.12 30.28
CA PRO A 22 -21.33 0.90 29.49
C PRO A 22 -20.31 1.64 30.35
N THR A 23 -19.15 1.90 29.76
CA THR A 23 -18.10 2.75 30.34
C THR A 23 -18.17 4.15 29.73
N THR A 24 -17.23 5.01 30.08
CA THR A 24 -17.15 6.38 29.57
C THR A 24 -15.95 6.61 28.65
N ASP A 25 -15.15 5.55 28.39
CA ASP A 25 -13.89 5.65 27.67
C ASP A 25 -13.58 4.36 26.88
N LEU A 26 -12.41 4.35 26.22
CA LEU A 26 -11.91 3.25 25.40
C LEU A 26 -10.89 2.36 26.11
N THR A 27 -10.69 2.52 27.43
CA THR A 27 -9.65 1.81 28.18
C THR A 27 -9.76 0.30 28.03
N ALA A 28 -10.96 -0.26 28.16
CA ALA A 28 -11.20 -1.70 28.00
C ALA A 28 -10.76 -2.23 26.64
N LEU A 29 -10.91 -1.44 25.56
CA LEU A 29 -10.41 -1.80 24.23
C LEU A 29 -8.89 -1.80 24.19
N MET A 30 -8.26 -0.75 24.71
CA MET A 30 -6.80 -0.61 24.69
C MET A 30 -6.13 -1.72 25.51
N ASP A 31 -6.65 -2.01 26.69
CA ASP A 31 -6.15 -3.09 27.56
C ASP A 31 -6.26 -4.44 26.86
N THR A 32 -7.38 -4.74 26.23
CA THR A 32 -7.56 -5.98 25.47
C THR A 32 -6.61 -6.08 24.26
N ILE A 33 -6.36 -4.98 23.57
CA ILE A 33 -5.38 -4.98 22.46
C ILE A 33 -3.98 -5.30 23.01
N ILE A 34 -3.58 -4.66 24.11
CA ILE A 34 -2.26 -4.90 24.73
C ILE A 34 -2.11 -6.35 25.21
N GLU A 35 -3.16 -6.93 25.74
CA GLU A 35 -3.14 -8.29 26.27
C GLU A 35 -3.17 -9.37 25.20
N HIS A 36 -3.95 -9.18 24.12
CA HIS A 36 -4.26 -10.25 23.16
C HIS A 36 -3.58 -10.09 21.80
N VAL A 37 -3.09 -8.90 21.45
CA VAL A 37 -2.40 -8.68 20.18
C VAL A 37 -0.89 -8.75 20.39
N PRO A 38 -0.20 -9.75 19.82
CA PRO A 38 1.24 -9.86 19.98
C PRO A 38 1.96 -8.67 19.34
N ALA A 39 3.04 -8.22 19.97
CA ALA A 39 3.93 -7.24 19.37
C ALA A 39 4.56 -7.79 18.08
N PRO A 40 4.90 -6.94 17.10
CA PRO A 40 5.59 -7.39 15.89
C PRO A 40 6.95 -8.00 16.23
N GLU A 41 7.27 -9.11 15.57
CA GLU A 41 8.60 -9.70 15.68
C GLU A 41 9.64 -8.74 15.14
N MET A 42 10.73 -8.57 15.90
CA MET A 42 11.89 -7.80 15.51
C MET A 42 13.03 -8.75 15.16
N LEU A 43 13.39 -8.80 13.88
CA LEU A 43 14.45 -9.67 13.36
C LEU A 43 15.68 -8.86 13.01
N ASP A 44 16.81 -9.20 13.60
CA ASP A 44 18.10 -8.61 13.27
C ASP A 44 18.67 -9.19 11.97
N GLY A 45 19.47 -8.41 11.26
CA GLY A 45 20.19 -8.86 10.05
C GLY A 45 20.19 -7.81 8.93
N THR A 46 20.43 -8.28 7.72
CA THR A 46 20.40 -7.45 6.52
C THR A 46 18.98 -6.92 6.25
N PRO A 47 18.84 -5.69 5.75
CA PRO A 47 17.53 -5.08 5.54
C PRO A 47 16.68 -5.87 4.54
N GLN A 48 15.41 -6.04 4.88
CA GLN A 48 14.44 -6.73 4.06
C GLN A 48 13.04 -6.17 4.30
N MET A 49 12.37 -5.71 3.25
CA MET A 49 11.03 -5.13 3.30
C MET A 49 10.21 -5.60 2.10
N LEU A 50 9.05 -6.17 2.35
CA LEU A 50 8.10 -6.51 1.31
C LEU A 50 7.22 -5.29 0.99
N ILE A 51 7.11 -4.94 -0.28
CA ILE A 51 6.21 -3.88 -0.74
C ILE A 51 4.79 -4.45 -0.79
N THR A 52 3.92 -3.96 0.09
CA THR A 52 2.54 -4.44 0.24
C THR A 52 1.50 -3.48 -0.28
N SER A 53 1.87 -2.21 -0.45
CA SER A 53 0.96 -1.17 -0.92
C SER A 53 1.69 -0.11 -1.72
N LEU A 54 0.95 0.57 -2.57
CA LEU A 54 1.41 1.70 -3.37
C LEU A 54 0.64 2.95 -2.96
N ASP A 55 1.36 4.04 -2.85
CA ASP A 55 0.77 5.37 -2.76
C ASP A 55 1.36 6.27 -3.85
N TYR A 56 0.69 7.36 -4.14
CA TYR A 56 1.10 8.30 -5.17
C TYR A 56 0.96 9.74 -4.70
N SER A 57 1.98 10.52 -4.94
CA SER A 57 1.96 11.96 -4.73
C SER A 57 2.34 12.67 -6.03
N PRO A 58 1.62 13.73 -6.45
CA PRO A 58 1.98 14.51 -7.62
C PRO A 58 3.39 15.12 -7.56
N TYR A 59 3.91 15.31 -6.35
CA TYR A 59 5.23 15.93 -6.10
C TYR A 59 6.35 14.90 -5.92
N LEU A 60 6.04 13.74 -5.35
CA LEU A 60 7.03 12.72 -4.95
C LEU A 60 7.00 11.50 -5.89
N GLY A 61 6.00 11.41 -6.76
CA GLY A 61 5.77 10.25 -7.61
C GLY A 61 5.21 9.05 -6.85
N ARG A 62 5.56 7.86 -7.29
CA ARG A 62 5.15 6.59 -6.67
C ARG A 62 5.91 6.38 -5.36
N ILE A 63 5.20 5.91 -4.37
CA ILE A 63 5.69 5.68 -3.00
C ILE A 63 5.45 4.22 -2.66
N ALA A 64 6.53 3.50 -2.34
CA ALA A 64 6.46 2.11 -1.92
C ALA A 64 6.17 2.04 -0.42
N VAL A 65 5.11 1.36 -0.03
CA VAL A 65 4.72 1.16 1.37
C VAL A 65 4.82 -0.31 1.71
N GLY A 66 5.40 -0.61 2.86
CA GLY A 66 5.54 -1.97 3.34
C GLY A 66 6.04 -2.06 4.77
N ARG A 67 6.07 -3.29 5.29
CA ARG A 67 6.64 -3.60 6.59
C ARG A 67 8.10 -4.02 6.44
N VAL A 68 8.97 -3.48 7.27
CA VAL A 68 10.34 -3.95 7.39
C VAL A 68 10.31 -5.31 8.09
N HIS A 69 10.65 -6.35 7.36
CA HIS A 69 10.61 -7.72 7.86
C HIS A 69 11.83 -8.02 8.73
N ARG A 70 13.02 -7.60 8.29
CA ARG A 70 14.30 -7.87 8.96
C ARG A 70 15.21 -6.65 8.87
N GLY A 71 16.07 -6.47 9.87
CA GLY A 71 17.08 -5.41 9.93
C GLY A 71 16.51 -4.01 10.03
N ALA A 72 17.15 -3.06 9.40
CA ALA A 72 16.74 -1.66 9.39
C ALA A 72 16.99 -1.01 8.04
N LEU A 73 16.11 -0.12 7.63
CA LEU A 73 16.26 0.73 6.46
C LEU A 73 16.63 2.14 6.89
N LYS A 74 17.54 2.78 6.15
CA LYS A 74 18.02 4.13 6.44
C LYS A 74 17.76 5.09 5.29
N ASN A 75 17.53 6.34 5.64
CA ASN A 75 17.43 7.42 4.68
C ASN A 75 18.72 7.54 3.85
N GLY A 76 18.59 7.65 2.54
CA GLY A 76 19.74 7.73 1.63
C GLY A 76 20.51 6.41 1.39
N GLN A 77 20.05 5.29 1.93
CA GLN A 77 20.69 3.98 1.80
C GLN A 77 20.60 3.45 0.36
N ASN A 78 21.69 2.81 -0.10
CA ASN A 78 21.65 2.00 -1.33
C ASN A 78 21.04 0.63 -0.99
N VAL A 79 20.12 0.19 -1.81
CA VAL A 79 19.38 -1.06 -1.65
C VAL A 79 19.20 -1.76 -3.00
N THR A 80 18.78 -2.99 -2.97
CA THR A 80 18.40 -3.74 -4.18
C THR A 80 16.89 -3.99 -4.15
N LEU A 81 16.22 -3.66 -5.25
CA LEU A 81 14.85 -4.06 -5.53
C LEU A 81 14.89 -5.44 -6.19
N ALA A 82 14.46 -6.46 -5.48
CA ALA A 82 14.29 -7.80 -6.02
C ALA A 82 12.84 -7.95 -6.48
N LYS A 83 12.66 -8.17 -7.78
CA LYS A 83 11.35 -8.28 -8.42
C LYS A 83 10.83 -9.73 -8.39
N LYS A 84 9.53 -9.89 -8.57
CA LYS A 84 8.87 -11.20 -8.64
C LYS A 84 9.39 -12.09 -9.77
N ASP A 85 9.84 -11.52 -10.88
CA ASP A 85 10.44 -12.23 -12.01
C ASP A 85 11.88 -12.69 -11.76
N GLY A 86 12.42 -12.44 -10.55
CA GLY A 86 13.78 -12.76 -10.17
C GLY A 86 14.81 -11.69 -10.59
N SER A 87 14.41 -10.66 -11.33
CA SER A 87 15.32 -9.57 -11.69
C SER A 87 15.66 -8.72 -10.45
N LYS A 88 16.87 -8.15 -10.46
CA LYS A 88 17.42 -7.35 -9.36
C LYS A 88 17.86 -6.00 -9.88
N VAL A 89 17.31 -4.93 -9.32
CA VAL A 89 17.62 -3.56 -9.72
C VAL A 89 18.24 -2.81 -8.53
N ARG A 90 19.44 -2.30 -8.70
CA ARG A 90 20.09 -1.46 -7.70
C ARG A 90 19.47 -0.09 -7.69
N CYS A 91 19.10 0.39 -6.52
CA CYS A 91 18.45 1.67 -6.32
C CYS A 91 18.88 2.34 -5.02
N LYS A 92 18.44 3.57 -4.82
CA LYS A 92 18.74 4.35 -3.62
C LYS A 92 17.45 4.92 -3.05
N ILE A 93 17.27 4.78 -1.76
CA ILE A 93 16.18 5.43 -1.02
C ILE A 93 16.48 6.92 -0.98
N LYS A 94 15.64 7.75 -1.59
CA LYS A 94 15.78 9.21 -1.54
C LYS A 94 15.26 9.76 -0.21
N GLU A 95 14.09 9.27 0.20
CA GLU A 95 13.49 9.62 1.49
C GLU A 95 12.83 8.41 2.12
N LEU A 96 12.93 8.33 3.44
CA LEU A 96 12.33 7.32 4.28
C LEU A 96 11.32 8.00 5.22
N HIS A 97 10.08 7.50 5.22
CA HIS A 97 9.00 8.03 6.03
C HIS A 97 8.38 6.93 6.88
N THR A 98 7.91 7.28 8.07
CA THR A 98 7.04 6.46 8.90
C THR A 98 5.67 7.12 9.05
N PHE A 99 4.69 6.38 9.57
CA PHE A 99 3.34 6.88 9.78
C PHE A 99 3.18 7.42 11.20
N SER A 100 2.59 8.61 11.31
CA SER A 100 2.26 9.24 12.59
C SER A 100 0.84 9.80 12.52
N GLY A 101 -0.09 9.16 13.23
CA GLY A 101 -1.52 9.46 13.12
C GLY A 101 -2.01 9.29 11.68
N MET A 102 -2.64 10.33 11.14
CA MET A 102 -3.15 10.35 9.76
C MET A 102 -2.10 10.78 8.73
N GLY A 103 -0.90 11.14 9.16
CA GLY A 103 0.15 11.68 8.30
C GLY A 103 1.39 10.80 8.22
N ARG A 104 2.35 11.27 7.45
CA ARG A 104 3.68 10.68 7.33
C ARG A 104 4.73 11.69 7.78
N MET A 105 5.78 11.19 8.42
CA MET A 105 6.92 12.00 8.83
C MET A 105 8.22 11.38 8.33
N LYS A 106 9.14 12.22 7.89
CA LYS A 106 10.48 11.80 7.48
C LYS A 106 11.27 11.35 8.68
N VAL A 107 11.98 10.23 8.53
CA VAL A 107 12.83 9.64 9.57
C VAL A 107 14.16 9.20 9.00
N GLU A 108 15.16 9.07 9.85
CA GLU A 108 16.49 8.63 9.44
C GLU A 108 16.61 7.10 9.37
N GLU A 109 15.85 6.38 10.18
CA GLU A 109 15.90 4.92 10.25
C GLU A 109 14.52 4.35 10.61
N VAL A 110 14.20 3.20 10.01
CA VAL A 110 13.04 2.36 10.38
C VAL A 110 13.52 0.93 10.58
N LYS A 111 13.14 0.32 11.71
CA LYS A 111 13.58 -1.02 12.11
C LYS A 111 12.55 -2.08 11.75
N SER A 112 12.99 -3.34 11.80
CA SER A 112 12.15 -4.52 11.67
C SER A 112 10.89 -4.43 12.55
N GLY A 113 9.77 -4.88 12.02
CA GLY A 113 8.46 -4.83 12.67
C GLY A 113 7.63 -3.60 12.33
N ASP A 114 8.25 -2.52 11.90
CA ASP A 114 7.60 -1.25 11.63
C ASP A 114 7.20 -1.09 10.15
N ILE A 115 6.24 -0.21 9.89
CA ILE A 115 5.75 0.12 8.55
C ILE A 115 6.39 1.41 8.08
N CYS A 116 6.93 1.40 6.87
CA CYS A 116 7.52 2.58 6.28
C CYS A 116 7.06 2.84 4.84
N ALA A 117 7.31 4.06 4.40
CA ALA A 117 7.10 4.52 3.04
C ALA A 117 8.42 4.98 2.44
N LEU A 118 8.79 4.41 1.28
CA LEU A 118 10.01 4.68 0.56
C LEU A 118 9.73 5.54 -0.66
N ILE A 119 10.51 6.60 -0.82
CA ILE A 119 10.40 7.55 -1.93
C ILE A 119 11.70 7.50 -2.75
N GLY A 120 11.54 7.59 -4.07
CA GLY A 120 12.66 7.65 -5.00
C GLY A 120 13.11 6.31 -5.56
N ILE A 121 12.36 5.26 -5.32
CA ILE A 121 12.49 3.96 -5.98
C ILE A 121 11.53 3.93 -7.17
N GLU A 122 12.02 3.50 -8.32
CA GLU A 122 11.22 3.45 -9.54
C GLU A 122 11.03 2.01 -10.02
N GLY A 123 9.96 1.78 -10.79
CA GLY A 123 9.69 0.50 -11.44
C GLY A 123 9.37 -0.66 -10.50
N PHE A 124 8.98 -0.38 -9.25
CA PHE A 124 8.57 -1.39 -8.29
C PHE A 124 7.07 -1.74 -8.42
N GLU A 125 6.73 -2.94 -7.99
CA GLU A 125 5.37 -3.46 -7.91
C GLU A 125 5.08 -4.01 -6.51
N ILE A 126 3.80 -4.21 -6.19
CA ILE A 126 3.43 -4.92 -4.95
C ILE A 126 3.91 -6.38 -5.01
N GLY A 127 4.50 -6.83 -3.92
CA GLY A 127 5.14 -8.14 -3.80
C GLY A 127 6.61 -8.14 -4.20
N ASP A 128 7.17 -7.03 -4.69
CA ASP A 128 8.61 -6.86 -4.80
C ASP A 128 9.24 -6.66 -3.42
N THR A 129 10.50 -7.03 -3.28
CA THR A 129 11.24 -6.90 -2.02
C THR A 129 12.35 -5.88 -2.13
N ILE A 130 12.39 -4.95 -1.20
CA ILE A 130 13.57 -4.11 -0.94
C ILE A 130 14.49 -4.87 -0.02
N CYS A 131 15.72 -5.09 -0.43
CA CYS A 131 16.68 -5.89 0.30
C CYS A 131 18.08 -5.28 0.28
N ASP A 132 18.99 -5.96 0.97
CA ASP A 132 20.38 -5.56 1.04
C ASP A 132 21.01 -5.34 -0.33
N TYR A 133 21.93 -4.38 -0.40
CA TYR A 133 22.56 -4.00 -1.67
C TYR A 133 23.48 -5.08 -2.23
N GLU A 134 24.24 -5.76 -1.36
CA GLU A 134 25.24 -6.74 -1.77
C GLU A 134 24.71 -8.17 -1.76
N ASN A 135 23.90 -8.50 -0.75
CA ASN A 135 23.32 -9.83 -0.58
C ASN A 135 21.77 -9.76 -0.67
N PRO A 136 21.24 -9.57 -1.86
CA PRO A 136 19.80 -9.41 -2.03
C PRO A 136 19.05 -10.74 -1.84
N GLU A 137 18.19 -10.78 -0.83
CA GLU A 137 17.30 -11.89 -0.50
C GLU A 137 15.84 -11.41 -0.66
N ALA A 138 15.13 -11.98 -1.65
CA ALA A 138 13.72 -11.70 -1.86
C ALA A 138 12.85 -12.44 -0.83
N LEU A 139 11.77 -11.83 -0.40
CA LEU A 139 10.68 -12.49 0.32
C LEU A 139 9.72 -13.17 -0.68
N ASP A 140 8.94 -14.11 -0.18
CA ASP A 140 7.89 -14.72 -0.99
C ASP A 140 6.91 -13.64 -1.47
N PRO A 141 6.64 -13.57 -2.78
CA PRO A 141 5.78 -12.55 -3.33
C PRO A 141 4.32 -12.77 -2.90
N ILE A 142 3.60 -11.67 -2.73
CA ILE A 142 2.16 -11.74 -2.48
C ILE A 142 1.47 -12.20 -3.76
N ALA A 143 0.72 -13.31 -3.67
CA ALA A 143 -0.14 -13.75 -4.76
C ALA A 143 -1.29 -12.73 -4.94
N ILE A 144 -1.40 -12.18 -6.15
CA ILE A 144 -2.51 -11.31 -6.54
C ILE A 144 -3.33 -12.09 -7.54
N ASP A 145 -4.63 -12.23 -7.26
CA ASP A 145 -5.56 -12.90 -8.16
C ASP A 145 -5.67 -12.13 -9.48
N GLU A 146 -5.75 -12.87 -10.57
CA GLU A 146 -5.96 -12.29 -11.88
C GLU A 146 -7.38 -11.71 -12.03
N PRO A 147 -7.55 -10.64 -12.83
CA PRO A 147 -8.87 -10.08 -13.09
C PRO A 147 -9.79 -11.14 -13.73
N THR A 148 -10.98 -11.28 -13.18
CA THR A 148 -12.00 -12.26 -13.65
C THR A 148 -13.02 -11.67 -14.61
N MET A 149 -13.09 -10.35 -14.73
CA MET A 149 -14.03 -9.64 -15.59
C MET A 149 -13.31 -8.61 -16.45
N SER A 150 -13.80 -8.41 -17.67
CA SER A 150 -13.37 -7.33 -18.56
C SER A 150 -14.53 -6.40 -18.89
N MET A 151 -14.20 -5.12 -19.13
CA MET A 151 -15.17 -4.10 -19.50
C MET A 151 -14.57 -3.23 -20.60
N VAL A 152 -15.37 -2.88 -21.59
CA VAL A 152 -14.96 -1.97 -22.67
C VAL A 152 -15.44 -0.56 -22.33
N PHE A 153 -14.53 0.42 -22.41
CA PHE A 153 -14.84 1.84 -22.26
C PHE A 153 -14.76 2.51 -23.64
N THR A 154 -15.88 3.04 -24.10
CA THR A 154 -15.98 3.77 -25.36
C THR A 154 -16.48 5.20 -25.11
N ILE A 155 -16.25 6.08 -26.07
CA ILE A 155 -16.86 7.41 -26.04
C ILE A 155 -18.39 7.28 -26.23
N ASN A 156 -19.12 8.23 -25.65
CA ASN A 156 -20.55 8.30 -25.87
C ASN A 156 -20.82 8.83 -27.28
N ASP A 157 -21.35 7.99 -28.15
CA ASP A 157 -21.74 8.29 -29.56
C ASP A 157 -23.21 8.69 -29.70
N SER A 158 -23.92 8.84 -28.58
CA SER A 158 -25.35 9.26 -28.60
C SER A 158 -25.51 10.74 -28.97
N PRO A 159 -26.73 11.16 -29.41
CA PRO A 159 -27.06 12.58 -29.68
C PRO A 159 -26.87 13.50 -28.46
N PHE A 160 -26.69 12.94 -27.27
CA PHE A 160 -26.48 13.68 -26.03
C PHE A 160 -25.00 13.89 -25.70
N PHE A 161 -24.09 13.46 -26.56
CA PHE A 161 -22.66 13.66 -26.38
C PHE A 161 -22.31 15.11 -26.07
N GLY A 162 -21.56 15.34 -24.99
CA GLY A 162 -21.16 16.68 -24.57
C GLY A 162 -22.22 17.53 -23.87
N LYS A 163 -23.47 17.06 -23.73
CA LYS A 163 -24.50 17.78 -22.97
C LYS A 163 -24.33 17.59 -21.47
N ASP A 164 -23.91 16.39 -21.05
CA ASP A 164 -23.65 16.06 -19.68
C ASP A 164 -22.16 15.60 -19.50
N GLY A 165 -21.50 16.20 -18.52
CA GLY A 165 -20.12 15.88 -18.21
C GLY A 165 -19.07 16.67 -19.00
N LYS A 166 -17.88 16.80 -18.42
CA LYS A 166 -16.74 17.55 -19.00
C LYS A 166 -15.66 16.65 -19.60
N PHE A 167 -15.64 15.36 -19.26
CA PHE A 167 -14.58 14.42 -19.61
C PHE A 167 -15.13 13.34 -20.55
N VAL A 168 -15.39 13.73 -21.79
CA VAL A 168 -16.17 12.91 -22.74
C VAL A 168 -15.35 12.34 -23.90
N THR A 169 -14.06 12.66 -24.00
CA THR A 169 -13.19 12.19 -25.10
C THR A 169 -12.44 10.92 -24.73
N SER A 170 -12.04 10.12 -25.72
CA SER A 170 -11.17 8.93 -25.55
C SER A 170 -9.90 9.24 -24.78
N ARG A 171 -9.31 10.40 -24.99
CA ARG A 171 -8.13 10.86 -24.26
C ARG A 171 -8.43 11.02 -22.76
N HIS A 172 -9.56 11.60 -22.39
CA HIS A 172 -9.96 11.74 -20.99
C HIS A 172 -10.17 10.38 -20.32
N ILE A 173 -10.79 9.43 -21.03
CA ILE A 173 -10.98 8.04 -20.55
C ILE A 173 -9.62 7.39 -20.34
N GLN A 174 -8.73 7.46 -21.32
CA GLN A 174 -7.39 6.89 -21.22
C GLN A 174 -6.59 7.50 -20.08
N ASP A 175 -6.57 8.82 -19.94
CA ASP A 175 -5.86 9.50 -18.86
C ASP A 175 -6.41 9.07 -17.48
N ARG A 176 -7.72 8.85 -17.37
CA ARG A 176 -8.34 8.36 -16.13
C ARG A 176 -7.96 6.91 -15.83
N LEU A 177 -7.99 6.05 -16.85
CA LEU A 177 -7.59 4.63 -16.71
C LEU A 177 -6.10 4.51 -16.38
N ASN A 178 -5.23 5.29 -17.01
CA ASN A 178 -3.80 5.31 -16.68
C ASN A 178 -3.54 5.71 -15.24
N LYS A 179 -4.26 6.71 -14.72
CA LYS A 179 -4.18 7.10 -13.31
C LYS A 179 -4.65 6.00 -12.36
N GLU A 180 -5.62 5.20 -12.78
CA GLU A 180 -6.09 4.08 -11.97
C GLU A 180 -5.06 2.95 -11.94
N LEU A 181 -4.36 2.68 -13.06
CA LEU A 181 -3.27 1.71 -13.11
C LEU A 181 -2.12 2.04 -12.15
N GLU A 182 -1.90 3.32 -11.84
CA GLU A 182 -0.87 3.73 -10.86
C GLU A 182 -1.17 3.26 -9.44
N LYS A 183 -2.46 3.00 -9.13
CA LYS A 183 -2.95 2.68 -7.78
C LYS A 183 -3.52 1.27 -7.65
N ASN A 184 -4.02 0.70 -8.74
CA ASN A 184 -4.72 -0.58 -8.75
C ASN A 184 -3.95 -1.62 -9.58
N LEU A 185 -3.31 -2.55 -8.91
CA LEU A 185 -2.47 -3.57 -9.53
C LEU A 185 -3.23 -4.75 -10.13
N ALA A 186 -4.48 -4.96 -9.69
CA ALA A 186 -5.34 -5.99 -10.27
C ALA A 186 -5.95 -5.52 -11.61
N LEU A 187 -5.85 -4.22 -11.93
CA LEU A 187 -6.38 -3.67 -13.15
C LEU A 187 -5.39 -3.85 -14.30
N ARG A 188 -5.87 -4.35 -15.43
CA ARG A 188 -5.16 -4.35 -16.73
C ARG A 188 -5.95 -3.49 -17.70
N VAL A 189 -5.27 -2.63 -18.43
CA VAL A 189 -5.89 -1.77 -19.46
C VAL A 189 -5.19 -2.03 -20.77
N GLU A 190 -5.96 -2.47 -21.76
CA GLU A 190 -5.50 -2.69 -23.13
C GLU A 190 -6.25 -1.72 -24.04
N ARG A 191 -5.57 -1.25 -25.08
CA ARG A 191 -6.24 -0.47 -26.12
C ARG A 191 -7.03 -1.40 -27.00
N GLY A 192 -8.28 -1.05 -27.26
CA GLY A 192 -9.08 -1.74 -28.25
C GLY A 192 -8.47 -1.62 -29.66
N THR A 193 -8.78 -2.58 -30.50
CA THR A 193 -8.32 -2.62 -31.90
C THR A 193 -9.11 -1.67 -32.80
N ASP A 194 -10.25 -1.16 -32.33
CA ASP A 194 -11.10 -0.26 -33.08
C ASP A 194 -10.80 1.21 -32.73
N GLU A 195 -10.89 2.11 -33.71
CA GLU A 195 -10.61 3.55 -33.54
C GLU A 195 -11.52 4.25 -32.50
N THR A 196 -12.56 3.58 -32.03
CA THR A 196 -13.55 4.06 -31.05
C THR A 196 -13.40 3.51 -29.65
N SER A 197 -12.45 2.62 -29.40
CA SER A 197 -12.26 1.96 -28.08
C SER A 197 -10.91 2.27 -27.43
#